data_05655cde971e4292c1bd84180bc281b3
#
_entry.id   05655cde971e4292c1bd84180bc281b3
#
_cell.length_a   1.000
_cell.length_b   1.000
_cell.length_c   1.000
_cell.angle_alpha   90.00
_cell.angle_beta   90.00
_cell.angle_gamma   90.00
#
_symmetry.space_group_name_H-M   'P 1'
#
loop_
_entity.id
_entity.type
_entity.pdbx_description
1 polymer ?
#
loop_
_entity_poly.entity_id
_entity_poly.type
_entity_poly.pdbx_seq_one_letter_code
_entity_poly.pdbx_strand_id
1 'polypeptide(L)'
;MKALERKNIEINPLLENYSAYIKKINNVLDSELELYAESEFKEPLKYALDGGKRIRPIILLLASECVGKIDDNTLAAACAIELLHTESVIHDDIIDNETLRRQKDPFYIKYGYNTSVLTGDFVLGFILNIASKINNPRVTKNLATTAMMMSEGEVIESRLEASEDVTFDDYLRVIEYKTAIAFETASRLGAIISRGTEEQIESLADYGKNIGIAYQIRDDLHDWQNEDKLFNLLIKKSSDPRDIFNKMEELLKKYSDKAVFSIRKIKDSQAKNNLESLVRFTRTTA
;
A
#
# COMPACT_ATOMS: atom_id res chain seq x y z
N MET A 1 -2.69 22.48 29.63
CA MET A 1 -3.20 21.11 29.71
C MET A 1 -4.64 21.11 29.15
N LYS A 2 -4.83 20.89 27.86
CA LYS A 2 -6.12 20.49 27.26
C LYS A 2 -5.81 19.25 26.45
N ALA A 3 -6.32 18.12 26.90
CA ALA A 3 -6.27 16.86 26.18
C ALA A 3 -6.99 17.07 24.83
N LEU A 4 -6.27 16.93 23.74
CA LEU A 4 -6.86 16.80 22.42
C LEU A 4 -7.62 15.46 22.42
N GLU A 5 -8.94 15.52 22.42
CA GLU A 5 -9.81 14.39 22.15
C GLU A 5 -9.39 13.82 20.78
N ARG A 6 -8.75 12.64 20.81
CA ARG A 6 -8.47 11.88 19.60
C ARG A 6 -9.81 11.50 19.00
N LYS A 7 -10.17 12.14 17.89
CA LYS A 7 -11.33 11.74 17.07
C LYS A 7 -11.22 10.23 16.80
N ASN A 8 -12.23 9.50 17.20
CA ASN A 8 -12.46 8.14 16.74
C ASN A 8 -12.26 8.12 15.22
N ILE A 9 -11.45 7.21 14.72
CA ILE A 9 -11.38 6.93 13.29
C ILE A 9 -12.76 6.38 12.95
N GLU A 10 -13.68 7.25 12.53
CA GLU A 10 -14.92 6.82 11.91
C GLU A 10 -14.52 5.85 10.80
N ILE A 11 -15.10 4.67 10.84
CA ILE A 11 -15.01 3.71 9.72
C ILE A 11 -15.44 4.51 8.51
N ASN A 12 -14.47 4.84 7.66
CA ASN A 12 -14.66 5.79 6.59
C ASN A 12 -15.81 5.28 5.70
N PRO A 13 -16.88 6.06 5.44
CA PRO A 13 -18.03 5.63 4.65
C PRO A 13 -17.65 5.00 3.31
N LEU A 14 -16.44 5.30 2.82
CA LEU A 14 -15.88 4.67 1.64
C LEU A 14 -15.62 3.18 1.84
N LEU A 15 -15.06 2.76 2.98
CA LEU A 15 -14.75 1.35 3.25
C LEU A 15 -16.02 0.49 3.38
N GLU A 16 -17.15 1.09 3.75
CA GLU A 16 -18.44 0.39 3.74
C GLU A 16 -18.81 -0.09 2.33
N ASN A 17 -18.54 0.71 1.30
CA ASN A 17 -18.77 0.34 -0.11
C ASN A 17 -17.90 -0.83 -0.57
N TYR A 18 -16.78 -1.12 0.13
CA TYR A 18 -15.86 -2.19 -0.20
C TYR A 18 -15.92 -3.37 0.80
N SER A 19 -16.90 -3.39 1.71
CA SER A 19 -17.05 -4.40 2.75
C SER A 19 -17.07 -5.83 2.20
N ALA A 20 -17.72 -6.04 1.06
CA ALA A 20 -17.76 -7.35 0.40
C ALA A 20 -16.37 -7.80 -0.09
N TYR A 21 -15.55 -6.89 -0.61
CA TYR A 21 -14.17 -7.18 -1.00
C TYR A 21 -13.29 -7.44 0.22
N ILE A 22 -13.39 -6.62 1.26
CA ILE A 22 -12.66 -6.79 2.51
C ILE A 22 -12.96 -8.17 3.12
N LYS A 23 -14.24 -8.58 3.14
CA LYS A 23 -14.63 -9.90 3.62
C LYS A 23 -13.99 -11.04 2.81
N LYS A 24 -13.99 -10.94 1.47
CA LYS A 24 -13.35 -11.95 0.61
C LYS A 24 -11.83 -12.02 0.88
N ILE A 25 -11.17 -10.86 1.01
CA ILE A 25 -9.73 -10.78 1.29
C ILE A 25 -9.41 -11.38 2.66
N ASN A 26 -10.14 -11.01 3.70
CA ASN A 26 -9.91 -11.56 5.04
C ASN A 26 -10.15 -13.07 5.07
N ASN A 27 -11.19 -13.58 4.42
CA ASN A 27 -11.44 -15.02 4.33
C ASN A 27 -10.28 -15.78 3.67
N VAL A 28 -9.70 -15.25 2.59
CA VAL A 28 -8.57 -15.92 1.93
C VAL A 28 -7.29 -15.80 2.76
N LEU A 29 -7.06 -14.68 3.44
CA LEU A 29 -5.94 -14.53 4.38
C LEU A 29 -6.04 -15.55 5.52
N ASP A 30 -7.22 -15.69 6.13
CA ASP A 30 -7.46 -16.68 7.18
C ASP A 30 -7.24 -18.11 6.65
N SER A 31 -7.76 -18.44 5.47
CA SER A 31 -7.61 -19.77 4.87
C SER A 31 -6.16 -20.10 4.55
N GLU A 32 -5.38 -19.14 4.02
CA GLU A 32 -3.96 -19.36 3.74
C GLU A 32 -3.14 -19.47 5.03
N LEU A 33 -3.48 -18.72 6.09
CA LEU A 33 -2.83 -18.84 7.40
C LEU A 33 -3.14 -20.19 8.08
N GLU A 34 -4.34 -20.76 7.88
CA GLU A 34 -4.68 -22.07 8.43
C GLU A 34 -3.84 -23.22 7.83
N LEU A 35 -3.25 -23.04 6.64
CA LEU A 35 -2.28 -24.01 6.11
C LEU A 35 -1.01 -24.12 6.97
N TYR A 36 -0.76 -23.14 7.83
CA TYR A 36 0.35 -23.07 8.77
C TYR A 36 -0.12 -23.10 10.23
N ALA A 37 -1.17 -23.89 10.51
CA ALA A 37 -1.84 -23.92 11.82
C ALA A 37 -0.87 -24.20 12.98
N GLU A 38 0.13 -25.06 12.77
CA GLU A 38 1.14 -25.45 13.75
C GLU A 38 2.37 -24.55 13.77
N SER A 39 2.39 -23.48 12.95
CA SER A 39 3.55 -22.57 12.86
C SER A 39 3.53 -21.55 14.00
N GLU A 40 4.71 -21.33 14.59
CA GLU A 40 4.94 -20.26 15.57
C GLU A 40 4.68 -18.85 15.01
N PHE A 41 4.62 -18.69 13.68
CA PHE A 41 4.34 -17.41 13.00
C PHE A 41 2.85 -17.13 12.82
N LYS A 42 1.94 -18.11 13.05
CA LYS A 42 0.51 -17.93 12.80
C LYS A 42 -0.09 -16.79 13.61
N GLU A 43 0.06 -16.83 14.93
CA GLU A 43 -0.50 -15.80 15.82
C GLU A 43 0.19 -14.44 15.66
N PRO A 44 1.53 -14.35 15.52
CA PRO A 44 2.20 -13.11 15.15
C PRO A 44 1.67 -12.49 13.85
N LEU A 45 1.50 -13.28 12.79
CA LEU A 45 0.97 -12.77 11.51
C LEU A 45 -0.49 -12.32 11.61
N LYS A 46 -1.34 -13.02 12.34
CA LYS A 46 -2.71 -12.56 12.63
C LYS A 46 -2.69 -11.18 13.29
N TYR A 47 -1.80 -10.99 14.26
CA TYR A 47 -1.64 -9.70 14.91
C TYR A 47 -1.20 -8.59 13.97
N ALA A 48 -0.23 -8.85 13.10
CA ALA A 48 0.27 -7.87 12.12
C ALA A 48 -0.79 -7.51 11.07
N LEU A 49 -1.59 -8.48 10.64
CA LEU A 49 -2.66 -8.31 9.65
C LEU A 49 -3.90 -7.60 10.20
N ASP A 50 -4.11 -7.61 11.52
CA ASP A 50 -5.31 -7.03 12.14
C ASP A 50 -5.35 -5.50 11.97
N GLY A 51 -6.55 -4.97 11.68
CA GLY A 51 -6.81 -3.53 11.51
C GLY A 51 -6.35 -2.93 10.17
N GLY A 52 -5.88 -3.73 9.21
CA GLY A 52 -5.51 -3.27 7.87
C GLY A 52 -6.71 -2.82 7.03
N LYS A 53 -6.59 -1.69 6.32
CA LYS A 53 -7.64 -1.14 5.45
C LYS A 53 -7.84 -1.94 4.15
N ARG A 54 -6.94 -2.85 3.78
CA ARG A 54 -6.98 -3.70 2.58
C ARG A 54 -7.08 -2.93 1.25
N ILE A 55 -6.57 -1.70 1.18
CA ILE A 55 -6.71 -0.86 -0.03
C ILE A 55 -6.02 -1.50 -1.25
N ARG A 56 -4.79 -1.99 -1.08
CA ARG A 56 -4.02 -2.61 -2.18
C ARG A 56 -4.71 -3.86 -2.74
N PRO A 57 -5.12 -4.85 -1.92
CA PRO A 57 -5.87 -5.98 -2.43
C PRO A 57 -7.26 -5.60 -2.99
N ILE A 58 -7.95 -4.58 -2.48
CA ILE A 58 -9.19 -4.07 -3.09
C ILE A 58 -8.92 -3.58 -4.51
N ILE A 59 -7.87 -2.79 -4.73
CA ILE A 59 -7.48 -2.31 -6.06
C ILE A 59 -7.18 -3.47 -7.00
N LEU A 60 -6.49 -4.52 -6.53
CA LEU A 60 -6.22 -5.72 -7.31
C LEU A 60 -7.53 -6.38 -7.77
N LEU A 61 -8.48 -6.58 -6.86
CA LEU A 61 -9.76 -7.20 -7.19
C LEU A 61 -10.59 -6.34 -8.15
N LEU A 62 -10.61 -5.01 -7.96
CA LEU A 62 -11.29 -4.09 -8.88
C LEU A 62 -10.65 -4.07 -10.27
N ALA A 63 -9.31 -4.07 -10.34
CA ALA A 63 -8.60 -4.16 -11.62
C ALA A 63 -8.90 -5.48 -12.35
N SER A 64 -9.01 -6.59 -11.60
CA SER A 64 -9.46 -7.88 -12.14
C SER A 64 -10.86 -7.78 -12.75
N GLU A 65 -11.82 -7.19 -12.03
CA GLU A 65 -13.21 -7.04 -12.52
C GLU A 65 -13.35 -6.06 -13.69
N CYS A 66 -12.41 -5.12 -13.84
CA CYS A 66 -12.39 -4.21 -15.00
C CYS A 66 -12.12 -4.94 -16.33
N VAL A 67 -11.43 -6.08 -16.32
CA VAL A 67 -11.00 -6.79 -17.53
C VAL A 67 -11.50 -8.23 -17.61
N GLY A 68 -11.92 -8.82 -16.48
CA GLY A 68 -12.36 -10.22 -16.41
C GLY A 68 -13.20 -10.51 -15.18
N LYS A 69 -12.83 -11.56 -14.44
CA LYS A 69 -13.53 -12.02 -13.24
C LYS A 69 -12.52 -12.35 -12.15
N ILE A 70 -12.93 -12.15 -10.90
CA ILE A 70 -12.21 -12.62 -9.73
C ILE A 70 -12.30 -14.15 -9.68
N ASP A 71 -11.16 -14.83 -9.58
CA ASP A 71 -11.01 -16.26 -9.35
C ASP A 71 -10.10 -16.52 -8.14
N ASP A 72 -9.83 -17.79 -7.85
CA ASP A 72 -8.99 -18.19 -6.71
C ASP A 72 -7.55 -17.66 -6.85
N ASN A 73 -7.00 -17.61 -8.07
CA ASN A 73 -5.67 -17.02 -8.31
C ASN A 73 -5.64 -15.52 -8.04
N THR A 74 -6.71 -14.82 -8.38
CA THR A 74 -6.87 -13.39 -8.08
C THR A 74 -6.91 -13.14 -6.57
N LEU A 75 -7.66 -13.99 -5.84
CA LEU A 75 -7.75 -13.91 -4.38
C LEU A 75 -6.40 -14.25 -3.72
N ALA A 76 -5.70 -15.27 -4.22
CA ALA A 76 -4.36 -15.63 -3.76
C ALA A 76 -3.35 -14.49 -3.98
N ALA A 77 -3.38 -13.83 -5.14
CA ALA A 77 -2.54 -12.67 -5.41
C ALA A 77 -2.88 -11.47 -4.53
N ALA A 78 -4.17 -11.26 -4.20
CA ALA A 78 -4.61 -10.24 -3.26
C ALA A 78 -4.07 -10.50 -1.84
N CYS A 79 -4.02 -11.78 -1.43
CA CYS A 79 -3.36 -12.21 -0.20
C CYS A 79 -1.85 -11.89 -0.23
N ALA A 80 -1.15 -12.26 -1.31
CA ALA A 80 0.29 -12.00 -1.46
C ALA A 80 0.64 -10.51 -1.38
N ILE A 81 -0.15 -9.63 -2.01
CA ILE A 81 0.04 -8.16 -1.94
C ILE A 81 -0.17 -7.62 -0.53
N GLU A 82 -1.16 -8.12 0.20
CA GLU A 82 -1.39 -7.68 1.59
C GLU A 82 -0.29 -8.19 2.53
N LEU A 83 0.19 -9.42 2.31
CA LEU A 83 1.33 -9.96 3.05
C LEU A 83 2.60 -9.15 2.80
N LEU A 84 2.90 -8.79 1.54
CA LEU A 84 4.05 -7.96 1.19
C LEU A 84 3.99 -6.59 1.87
N HIS A 85 2.81 -5.95 1.88
CA HIS A 85 2.61 -4.70 2.61
C HIS A 85 2.75 -4.89 4.13
N THR A 86 2.27 -6.00 4.68
CA THR A 86 2.36 -6.26 6.13
C THR A 86 3.81 -6.47 6.55
N GLU A 87 4.60 -7.16 5.73
CA GLU A 87 6.03 -7.34 5.94
C GLU A 87 6.77 -6.00 5.96
N SER A 88 6.51 -5.12 4.97
CA SER A 88 7.13 -3.80 4.96
C SER A 88 6.79 -2.99 6.22
N VAL A 89 5.54 -3.04 6.69
CA VAL A 89 5.14 -2.34 7.93
C VAL A 89 5.87 -2.89 9.17
N ILE A 90 6.12 -4.21 9.24
CA ILE A 90 6.89 -4.80 10.35
C ILE A 90 8.33 -4.26 10.34
N HIS A 91 8.95 -4.12 9.17
CA HIS A 91 10.30 -3.58 9.03
C HIS A 91 10.35 -2.08 9.27
N ASP A 92 9.41 -1.31 8.70
CA ASP A 92 9.29 0.14 8.90
C ASP A 92 9.16 0.48 10.39
N ASP A 93 8.31 -0.25 11.14
CA ASP A 93 8.14 -0.03 12.59
C ASP A 93 9.46 -0.16 13.37
N ILE A 94 10.37 -1.07 12.94
CA ILE A 94 11.68 -1.23 13.55
C ILE A 94 12.61 -0.07 13.18
N ILE A 95 12.65 0.28 11.89
CA ILE A 95 13.56 1.29 11.33
C ILE A 95 13.21 2.65 11.89
N ASP A 96 11.91 2.99 11.93
CA ASP A 96 11.39 4.27 12.41
C ASP A 96 11.28 4.34 13.94
N ASN A 97 11.60 3.26 14.67
CA ASN A 97 11.42 3.16 16.13
C ASN A 97 10.01 3.54 16.56
N GLU A 98 8.99 3.13 15.80
CA GLU A 98 7.58 3.45 16.09
C GLU A 98 7.18 2.95 17.48
N THR A 99 6.44 3.77 18.19
CA THR A 99 5.96 3.42 19.54
C THR A 99 4.49 3.07 19.60
N LEU A 100 3.74 3.36 18.53
CA LEU A 100 2.31 3.08 18.45
C LEU A 100 1.86 2.85 17.01
N ARG A 101 1.31 1.68 16.68
CA ARG A 101 0.78 1.32 15.38
C ARG A 101 -0.70 0.93 15.46
N ARG A 102 -1.59 1.65 14.76
CA ARG A 102 -3.04 1.37 14.77
C ARG A 102 -3.62 1.22 16.18
N GLN A 103 -3.19 2.07 17.12
CA GLN A 103 -3.57 2.04 18.54
C GLN A 103 -3.14 0.77 19.31
N LYS A 104 -2.14 0.05 18.82
CA LYS A 104 -1.54 -1.13 19.44
C LYS A 104 -0.03 -0.96 19.52
N ASP A 105 0.62 -1.83 20.29
CA ASP A 105 2.07 -1.94 20.25
C ASP A 105 2.54 -2.32 18.83
N PRO A 106 3.59 -1.69 18.28
CA PRO A 106 4.23 -2.17 17.08
C PRO A 106 4.69 -3.62 17.22
N PHE A 107 4.79 -4.31 16.08
CA PHE A 107 5.08 -5.75 16.08
C PHE A 107 6.35 -6.09 16.88
N TYR A 108 7.44 -5.31 16.70
CA TYR A 108 8.72 -5.56 17.34
C TYR A 108 8.71 -5.31 18.86
N ILE A 109 7.85 -4.43 19.34
CA ILE A 109 7.64 -4.21 20.81
C ILE A 109 6.96 -5.44 21.40
N LYS A 110 5.95 -5.99 20.71
CA LYS A 110 5.17 -7.13 21.21
C LYS A 110 5.90 -8.45 21.13
N TYR A 111 6.60 -8.72 20.03
CA TYR A 111 7.19 -10.03 19.74
C TYR A 111 8.73 -10.04 19.76
N GLY A 112 9.37 -8.88 19.87
CA GLY A 112 10.81 -8.70 19.88
C GLY A 112 11.44 -8.63 18.49
N TYR A 113 12.65 -8.07 18.41
CA TYR A 113 13.37 -7.85 17.15
C TYR A 113 13.64 -9.16 16.38
N ASN A 114 14.08 -10.22 17.07
CA ASN A 114 14.39 -11.48 16.42
C ASN A 114 13.16 -12.06 15.71
N THR A 115 12.01 -12.09 16.40
CA THR A 115 10.77 -12.57 15.80
C THR A 115 10.32 -11.68 14.63
N SER A 116 10.54 -10.38 14.71
CA SER A 116 10.16 -9.44 13.64
C SER A 116 10.95 -9.72 12.36
N VAL A 117 12.29 -9.85 12.47
CA VAL A 117 13.16 -10.18 11.33
C VAL A 117 12.77 -11.53 10.71
N LEU A 118 12.64 -12.57 11.54
CA LEU A 118 12.27 -13.92 11.08
C LEU A 118 10.84 -13.96 10.50
N THR A 119 9.94 -13.10 10.98
CA THR A 119 8.58 -12.98 10.39
C THR A 119 8.66 -12.41 8.98
N GLY A 120 9.53 -11.44 8.72
CA GLY A 120 9.78 -10.95 7.36
C GLY A 120 10.24 -12.07 6.42
N ASP A 121 11.23 -12.86 6.81
CA ASP A 121 11.71 -14.02 6.04
C ASP A 121 10.59 -15.05 5.80
N PHE A 122 9.80 -15.35 6.84
CA PHE A 122 8.66 -16.26 6.72
C PHE A 122 7.62 -15.74 5.74
N VAL A 123 7.26 -14.47 5.82
CA VAL A 123 6.29 -13.82 4.90
C VAL A 123 6.79 -13.85 3.46
N LEU A 124 8.07 -13.58 3.22
CA LEU A 124 8.65 -13.69 1.89
C LEU A 124 8.52 -15.12 1.34
N GLY A 125 8.87 -16.15 2.16
CA GLY A 125 8.66 -17.56 1.80
C GLY A 125 7.19 -17.87 1.53
N PHE A 126 6.27 -17.30 2.30
CA PHE A 126 4.83 -17.47 2.11
C PHE A 126 4.35 -16.87 0.78
N ILE A 127 4.78 -15.65 0.45
CA ILE A 127 4.49 -14.99 -0.84
C ILE A 127 5.02 -15.84 -2.01
N LEU A 128 6.23 -16.38 -1.92
CA LEU A 128 6.80 -17.27 -2.94
C LEU A 128 5.98 -18.55 -3.11
N ASN A 129 5.47 -19.14 -2.02
CA ASN A 129 4.58 -20.30 -2.07
C ASN A 129 3.28 -19.96 -2.80
N ILE A 130 2.62 -18.84 -2.46
CA ILE A 130 1.42 -18.36 -3.15
C ILE A 130 1.69 -18.14 -4.64
N ALA A 131 2.77 -17.44 -4.98
CA ALA A 131 3.16 -17.16 -6.37
C ALA A 131 3.41 -18.45 -7.18
N SER A 132 4.01 -19.47 -6.53
CA SER A 132 4.22 -20.80 -7.13
C SER A 132 2.90 -21.51 -7.43
N LYS A 133 1.91 -21.45 -6.52
CA LYS A 133 0.57 -22.03 -6.74
C LYS A 133 -0.16 -21.36 -7.90
N ILE A 134 -0.07 -20.03 -8.04
CA ILE A 134 -0.65 -19.28 -9.16
C ILE A 134 -0.01 -19.70 -10.50
N ASN A 135 1.24 -20.15 -10.47
CA ASN A 135 1.98 -20.68 -11.61
C ASN A 135 1.99 -19.74 -12.83
N ASN A 136 2.16 -18.46 -12.60
CA ASN A 136 2.28 -17.44 -13.63
C ASN A 136 3.59 -16.65 -13.44
N PRO A 137 4.60 -16.81 -14.33
CA PRO A 137 5.89 -16.14 -14.18
C PRO A 137 5.79 -14.61 -14.10
N ARG A 138 4.79 -14.01 -14.75
CA ARG A 138 4.56 -12.56 -14.67
C ARG A 138 4.16 -12.15 -13.25
N VAL A 139 3.34 -12.95 -12.57
CA VAL A 139 2.93 -12.70 -11.18
C VAL A 139 4.15 -12.75 -10.26
N THR A 140 4.92 -13.84 -10.33
CA THR A 140 6.15 -14.01 -9.52
C THR A 140 7.14 -12.87 -9.75
N LYS A 141 7.39 -12.51 -11.03
CA LYS A 141 8.29 -11.42 -11.38
C LYS A 141 7.84 -10.08 -10.78
N ASN A 142 6.55 -9.75 -10.89
CA ASN A 142 6.04 -8.48 -10.37
C ASN A 142 6.13 -8.42 -8.84
N LEU A 143 5.76 -9.49 -8.12
CA LEU A 143 5.89 -9.55 -6.65
C LEU A 143 7.35 -9.41 -6.20
N ALA A 144 8.27 -10.14 -6.84
CA ALA A 144 9.70 -10.06 -6.53
C ALA A 144 10.27 -8.65 -6.78
N THR A 145 9.94 -8.05 -7.96
CA THR A 145 10.38 -6.69 -8.28
C THR A 145 9.84 -5.68 -7.26
N THR A 146 8.58 -5.83 -6.84
CA THR A 146 7.95 -4.95 -5.86
C THR A 146 8.67 -5.03 -4.51
N ALA A 147 8.96 -6.24 -4.01
CA ALA A 147 9.71 -6.43 -2.77
C ALA A 147 11.09 -5.75 -2.83
N MET A 148 11.83 -5.95 -3.92
CA MET A 148 13.15 -5.33 -4.12
C MET A 148 13.05 -3.80 -4.16
N MET A 149 12.08 -3.23 -4.89
CA MET A 149 11.91 -1.79 -4.99
C MET A 149 11.47 -1.16 -3.67
N MET A 150 10.59 -1.81 -2.90
CA MET A 150 10.20 -1.32 -1.59
C MET A 150 11.39 -1.26 -0.63
N SER A 151 12.23 -2.29 -0.60
CA SER A 151 13.46 -2.30 0.21
C SER A 151 14.46 -1.24 -0.25
N GLU A 152 14.62 -1.02 -1.57
CA GLU A 152 15.47 0.05 -2.11
C GLU A 152 14.94 1.43 -1.69
N GLY A 153 13.62 1.62 -1.73
CA GLY A 153 12.95 2.86 -1.29
C GLY A 153 13.24 3.18 0.17
N GLU A 154 13.19 2.18 1.04
CA GLU A 154 13.49 2.30 2.47
C GLU A 154 14.94 2.75 2.71
N VAL A 155 15.91 2.13 2.02
CA VAL A 155 17.32 2.51 2.13
C VAL A 155 17.57 3.93 1.61
N ILE A 156 16.89 4.33 0.52
CA ILE A 156 16.99 5.69 -0.02
C ILE A 156 16.42 6.69 1.00
N GLU A 157 15.25 6.42 1.58
CA GLU A 157 14.61 7.27 2.60
C GLU A 157 15.54 7.48 3.80
N SER A 158 16.00 6.40 4.44
CA SER A 158 16.90 6.47 5.60
C SER A 158 18.18 7.27 5.32
N ARG A 159 18.75 7.13 4.09
CA ARG A 159 19.92 7.92 3.69
C ARG A 159 19.63 9.39 3.53
N LEU A 160 18.46 9.74 2.96
CA LEU A 160 18.05 11.13 2.76
C LEU A 160 17.75 11.81 4.10
N GLU A 161 17.10 11.10 5.02
CA GLU A 161 16.87 11.59 6.39
C GLU A 161 18.17 11.89 7.12
N ALA A 162 19.15 10.98 7.03
CA ALA A 162 20.46 11.17 7.65
C ALA A 162 21.28 12.33 7.04
N SER A 163 21.04 12.66 5.75
CA SER A 163 21.75 13.76 5.06
C SER A 163 21.11 15.11 5.26
N GLU A 164 19.82 15.13 5.63
CA GLU A 164 18.95 16.31 5.69
C GLU A 164 18.89 17.10 4.37
N ASP A 165 19.43 16.55 3.27
CA ASP A 165 19.44 17.19 1.94
C ASP A 165 18.42 16.52 1.00
N VAL A 166 17.15 16.96 1.07
CA VAL A 166 16.02 16.41 0.35
C VAL A 166 15.48 17.40 -0.66
N THR A 167 15.22 16.92 -1.89
CA THR A 167 14.50 17.64 -2.95
C THR A 167 13.10 17.03 -3.16
N PHE A 168 12.22 17.74 -3.88
CA PHE A 168 10.93 17.17 -4.29
C PHE A 168 11.06 15.94 -5.20
N ASP A 169 12.09 15.88 -6.02
CA ASP A 169 12.35 14.71 -6.87
C ASP A 169 12.79 13.50 -6.03
N ASP A 170 13.60 13.71 -5.00
CA ASP A 170 13.96 12.66 -4.04
C ASP A 170 12.72 12.17 -3.29
N TYR A 171 11.90 13.07 -2.79
CA TYR A 171 10.64 12.75 -2.12
C TYR A 171 9.72 11.92 -3.01
N LEU A 172 9.49 12.33 -4.25
CA LEU A 172 8.67 11.58 -5.20
C LEU A 172 9.28 10.21 -5.53
N ARG A 173 10.60 10.11 -5.64
CA ARG A 173 11.29 8.84 -5.88
C ARG A 173 11.07 7.85 -4.73
N VAL A 174 11.18 8.31 -3.49
CA VAL A 174 10.93 7.47 -2.31
C VAL A 174 9.48 6.99 -2.31
N ILE A 175 8.50 7.87 -2.54
CA ILE A 175 7.09 7.49 -2.64
C ILE A 175 6.85 6.45 -3.76
N GLU A 176 7.46 6.65 -4.92
CA GLU A 176 7.34 5.71 -6.03
C GLU A 176 7.83 4.31 -5.64
N TYR A 177 8.97 4.22 -4.98
CA TYR A 177 9.61 2.97 -4.61
C TYR A 177 8.98 2.31 -3.40
N LYS A 178 8.74 3.06 -2.33
CA LYS A 178 8.25 2.54 -1.05
C LYS A 178 6.73 2.25 -1.09
N THR A 179 5.95 3.13 -1.70
CA THR A 179 4.47 3.08 -1.62
C THR A 179 3.81 2.77 -2.96
N ALA A 180 4.07 3.56 -4.01
CA ALA A 180 3.31 3.49 -5.24
C ALA A 180 3.54 2.20 -6.02
N ILE A 181 4.72 1.59 -5.95
CA ILE A 181 5.03 0.31 -6.60
C ILE A 181 4.09 -0.81 -6.16
N ALA A 182 3.70 -0.86 -4.88
CA ALA A 182 2.78 -1.88 -4.39
C ALA A 182 1.33 -1.67 -4.90
N PHE A 183 0.91 -0.41 -5.10
CA PHE A 183 -0.37 -0.08 -5.73
C PHE A 183 -0.36 -0.39 -7.24
N GLU A 184 0.73 -0.03 -7.93
CA GLU A 184 0.95 -0.38 -9.34
C GLU A 184 0.87 -1.89 -9.54
N THR A 185 1.63 -2.63 -8.74
CA THR A 185 1.66 -4.10 -8.82
C THR A 185 0.31 -4.72 -8.50
N ALA A 186 -0.40 -4.24 -7.49
CA ALA A 186 -1.75 -4.71 -7.18
C ALA A 186 -2.68 -4.58 -8.40
N SER A 187 -2.72 -3.40 -9.01
CA SER A 187 -3.54 -3.12 -10.19
C SER A 187 -3.12 -3.95 -11.40
N ARG A 188 -1.81 -4.04 -11.66
CA ARG A 188 -1.21 -4.84 -12.73
C ARG A 188 -1.52 -6.33 -12.61
N LEU A 189 -1.37 -6.89 -11.41
CA LEU A 189 -1.63 -8.32 -11.15
C LEU A 189 -3.10 -8.68 -11.35
N GLY A 190 -4.03 -7.83 -10.89
CA GLY A 190 -5.46 -8.02 -11.14
C GLY A 190 -5.75 -8.15 -12.64
N ALA A 191 -5.18 -7.27 -13.46
CA ALA A 191 -5.33 -7.30 -14.91
C ALA A 191 -4.65 -8.51 -15.58
N ILE A 192 -3.42 -8.87 -15.14
CA ILE A 192 -2.67 -10.02 -15.69
C ILE A 192 -3.44 -11.33 -15.45
N ILE A 193 -3.86 -11.58 -14.21
CA ILE A 193 -4.50 -12.83 -13.81
C ILE A 193 -5.85 -12.99 -14.53
N SER A 194 -6.58 -11.89 -14.68
CA SER A 194 -7.87 -11.87 -15.39
C SER A 194 -7.75 -11.76 -16.90
N ARG A 195 -6.54 -11.98 -17.45
CA ARG A 195 -6.24 -12.05 -18.88
C ARG A 195 -6.60 -10.77 -19.66
N GLY A 196 -6.35 -9.61 -19.03
CA GLY A 196 -6.44 -8.32 -19.73
C GLY A 196 -5.46 -8.23 -20.91
N THR A 197 -5.80 -7.40 -21.90
CA THR A 197 -4.84 -7.05 -22.97
C THR A 197 -3.66 -6.26 -22.39
N GLU A 198 -2.53 -6.22 -23.10
CA GLU A 198 -1.37 -5.43 -22.64
C GLU A 198 -1.73 -3.95 -22.44
N GLU A 199 -2.59 -3.37 -23.31
CA GLU A 199 -3.08 -2.00 -23.14
C GLU A 199 -3.88 -1.84 -21.85
N GLN A 200 -4.73 -2.81 -21.52
CA GLN A 200 -5.50 -2.79 -20.26
C GLN A 200 -4.59 -2.97 -19.04
N ILE A 201 -3.62 -3.88 -19.13
CA ILE A 201 -2.65 -4.12 -18.05
C ILE A 201 -1.85 -2.86 -17.75
N GLU A 202 -1.28 -2.21 -18.77
CA GLU A 202 -0.51 -0.98 -18.57
C GLU A 202 -1.39 0.19 -18.10
N SER A 203 -2.61 0.33 -18.64
CA SER A 203 -3.55 1.37 -18.20
C SER A 203 -3.92 1.22 -16.71
N LEU A 204 -4.14 0.00 -16.24
CA LEU A 204 -4.43 -0.28 -14.84
C LEU A 204 -3.18 -0.15 -13.95
N ALA A 205 -2.02 -0.54 -14.44
CA ALA A 205 -0.75 -0.33 -13.74
C ALA A 205 -0.46 1.17 -13.53
N ASP A 206 -0.62 1.98 -14.59
CA ASP A 206 -0.50 3.44 -14.50
C ASP A 206 -1.51 4.05 -13.51
N TYR A 207 -2.74 3.53 -13.49
CA TYR A 207 -3.72 3.90 -12.47
C TYR A 207 -3.18 3.61 -11.06
N GLY A 208 -2.71 2.38 -10.84
CA GLY A 208 -2.16 1.95 -9.55
C GLY A 208 -0.99 2.83 -9.10
N LYS A 209 -0.02 3.08 -10.00
CA LYS A 209 1.11 3.97 -9.73
C LYS A 209 0.65 5.36 -9.30
N ASN A 210 -0.23 5.98 -10.09
CA ASN A 210 -0.64 7.36 -9.85
C ASN A 210 -1.51 7.50 -8.59
N ILE A 211 -2.43 6.57 -8.31
CA ILE A 211 -3.20 6.61 -7.06
C ILE A 211 -2.32 6.33 -5.85
N GLY A 212 -1.30 5.46 -5.97
CA GLY A 212 -0.36 5.19 -4.89
C GLY A 212 0.45 6.42 -4.49
N ILE A 213 0.93 7.21 -5.47
CA ILE A 213 1.60 8.49 -5.21
C ILE A 213 0.64 9.49 -4.56
N ALA A 214 -0.57 9.64 -5.11
CA ALA A 214 -1.58 10.54 -4.55
C ALA A 214 -1.98 10.14 -3.11
N TYR A 215 -2.08 8.84 -2.86
CA TYR A 215 -2.41 8.31 -1.53
C TYR A 215 -1.37 8.68 -0.49
N GLN A 216 -0.07 8.50 -0.81
CA GLN A 216 1.02 8.87 0.11
C GLN A 216 1.08 10.38 0.34
N ILE A 217 1.00 11.19 -0.72
CA ILE A 217 0.98 12.66 -0.58
C ILE A 217 -0.14 13.12 0.35
N ARG A 218 -1.34 12.52 0.21
CA ARG A 218 -2.46 12.81 1.11
C ARG A 218 -2.15 12.42 2.55
N ASP A 219 -1.62 11.22 2.78
CA ASP A 219 -1.28 10.76 4.13
C ASP A 219 -0.23 11.68 4.76
N ASP A 220 0.80 12.12 4.01
CA ASP A 220 1.82 13.05 4.50
C ASP A 220 1.24 14.44 4.81
N LEU A 221 0.29 14.94 4.01
CA LEU A 221 -0.42 16.20 4.31
C LEU A 221 -1.26 16.11 5.59
N HIS A 222 -1.78 14.93 5.93
CA HIS A 222 -2.55 14.70 7.16
C HIS A 222 -1.64 14.57 8.39
N ASP A 223 -0.51 13.89 8.24
CA ASP A 223 0.38 13.50 9.33
C ASP A 223 1.62 14.40 9.43
N TRP A 224 1.59 15.60 8.84
CA TRP A 224 2.73 16.52 8.72
C TRP A 224 3.36 16.94 10.05
N GLN A 225 2.67 16.75 11.18
CA GLN A 225 3.19 17.08 12.51
C GLN A 225 4.21 16.05 13.05
N ASN A 226 4.40 14.92 12.37
CA ASN A 226 5.43 13.94 12.72
C ASN A 226 6.79 14.42 12.22
N GLU A 227 7.69 14.82 13.13
CA GLU A 227 8.86 15.64 12.83
C GLU A 227 9.97 14.98 11.99
N ASP A 228 9.97 13.65 11.85
CA ASP A 228 11.11 12.89 11.32
C ASP A 228 10.93 12.39 9.87
N LYS A 229 9.91 12.83 9.15
CA LYS A 229 9.65 12.39 7.77
C LYS A 229 10.22 13.33 6.71
N LEU A 230 10.52 12.80 5.51
CA LEU A 230 11.06 13.58 4.37
C LEU A 230 10.24 14.83 4.05
N PHE A 231 8.92 14.77 4.19
CA PHE A 231 8.06 15.93 3.99
C PHE A 231 8.40 17.08 4.95
N ASN A 232 8.71 16.77 6.21
CA ASN A 232 9.13 17.78 7.19
C ASN A 232 10.51 18.34 6.91
N LEU A 233 11.41 17.57 6.33
CA LEU A 233 12.71 18.09 5.86
C LEU A 233 12.51 19.09 4.73
N LEU A 234 11.58 18.85 3.80
CA LEU A 234 11.21 19.83 2.77
C LEU A 234 10.66 21.13 3.38
N ILE A 235 9.80 21.02 4.40
CA ILE A 235 9.24 22.17 5.11
C ILE A 235 10.34 22.95 5.82
N LYS A 236 11.24 22.29 6.56
CA LYS A 236 12.36 22.94 7.29
C LYS A 236 13.32 23.70 6.37
N LYS A 237 13.50 23.25 5.13
CA LYS A 237 14.36 23.88 4.12
C LYS A 237 13.71 25.08 3.42
N SER A 238 12.40 25.18 3.42
CA SER A 238 11.68 26.24 2.73
C SER A 238 11.73 27.55 3.51
N SER A 239 11.88 28.66 2.79
CA SER A 239 11.73 30.01 3.36
C SER A 239 10.28 30.31 3.76
N ASP A 240 9.30 29.70 3.10
CA ASP A 240 7.87 29.77 3.43
C ASP A 240 7.25 28.35 3.37
N PRO A 241 6.91 27.77 4.52
CA PRO A 241 6.23 26.45 4.56
C PRO A 241 4.98 26.35 3.68
N ARG A 242 4.25 27.46 3.48
CA ARG A 242 3.03 27.47 2.66
C ARG A 242 3.31 27.07 1.20
N ASP A 243 4.48 27.41 0.67
CA ASP A 243 4.86 27.02 -0.69
C ASP A 243 4.98 25.51 -0.84
N ILE A 244 5.48 24.83 0.22
CA ILE A 244 5.58 23.37 0.26
C ILE A 244 4.19 22.73 0.28
N PHE A 245 3.28 23.21 1.14
CA PHE A 245 1.90 22.71 1.19
C PHE A 245 1.17 22.92 -0.14
N ASN A 246 1.25 24.12 -0.73
CA ASN A 246 0.67 24.42 -2.04
C ASN A 246 1.20 23.44 -3.11
N LYS A 247 2.50 23.18 -3.10
CA LYS A 247 3.13 22.24 -4.04
C LYS A 247 2.64 20.81 -3.84
N MET A 248 2.47 20.38 -2.61
CA MET A 248 1.93 19.05 -2.29
C MET A 248 0.47 18.90 -2.75
N GLU A 249 -0.36 19.92 -2.54
CA GLU A 249 -1.75 19.94 -3.04
C GLU A 249 -1.81 19.90 -4.57
N GLU A 250 -0.94 20.65 -5.26
CA GLU A 250 -0.82 20.57 -6.72
C GLU A 250 -0.41 19.18 -7.20
N LEU A 251 0.54 18.53 -6.52
CA LEU A 251 0.99 17.18 -6.83
C LEU A 251 -0.14 16.17 -6.56
N LEU A 252 -0.83 16.28 -5.43
CA LEU A 252 -1.99 15.44 -5.10
C LEU A 252 -3.05 15.50 -6.21
N LYS A 253 -3.42 16.71 -6.63
CA LYS A 253 -4.36 16.92 -7.74
C LYS A 253 -3.82 16.30 -9.04
N LYS A 254 -2.56 16.60 -9.40
CA LYS A 254 -1.91 16.11 -10.63
C LYS A 254 -1.94 14.58 -10.72
N TYR A 255 -1.53 13.88 -9.67
CA TYR A 255 -1.48 12.42 -9.67
C TYR A 255 -2.87 11.79 -9.58
N SER A 256 -3.80 12.41 -8.88
CA SER A 256 -5.21 12.00 -8.89
C SER A 256 -5.83 12.12 -10.29
N ASP A 257 -5.58 13.23 -11.00
CA ASP A 257 -6.06 13.42 -12.38
C ASP A 257 -5.43 12.40 -13.35
N LYS A 258 -4.14 12.12 -13.19
CA LYS A 258 -3.44 11.08 -13.96
C LYS A 258 -4.04 9.69 -13.71
N ALA A 259 -4.36 9.34 -12.48
CA ALA A 259 -4.97 8.05 -12.15
C ALA A 259 -6.30 7.86 -12.89
N VAL A 260 -7.21 8.84 -12.83
CA VAL A 260 -8.49 8.79 -13.58
C VAL A 260 -8.25 8.72 -15.09
N PHE A 261 -7.30 9.52 -15.60
CA PHE A 261 -6.98 9.53 -17.03
C PHE A 261 -6.43 8.19 -17.53
N SER A 262 -5.65 7.48 -16.72
CA SER A 262 -5.08 6.18 -17.10
C SER A 262 -6.15 5.15 -17.46
N ILE A 263 -7.27 5.13 -16.75
CA ILE A 263 -8.35 4.15 -16.96
C ILE A 263 -9.47 4.65 -17.88
N ARG A 264 -9.32 5.81 -18.54
CA ARG A 264 -10.37 6.37 -19.40
C ARG A 264 -10.80 5.44 -20.54
N LYS A 265 -9.87 4.62 -21.05
CA LYS A 265 -10.13 3.64 -22.13
C LYS A 265 -10.62 2.28 -21.63
N ILE A 266 -10.58 2.04 -20.31
CA ILE A 266 -11.17 0.84 -19.72
C ILE A 266 -12.69 0.93 -19.88
N LYS A 267 -13.32 -0.20 -20.28
CA LYS A 267 -14.77 -0.27 -20.46
C LYS A 267 -15.51 0.13 -19.18
N ASP A 268 -16.58 0.91 -19.34
CA ASP A 268 -17.41 1.33 -18.25
C ASP A 268 -18.02 0.13 -17.51
N SER A 269 -17.85 0.12 -16.21
CA SER A 269 -18.29 -0.94 -15.31
C SER A 269 -18.39 -0.40 -13.87
N GLN A 270 -19.07 -1.15 -12.99
CA GLN A 270 -19.11 -0.81 -11.58
C GLN A 270 -17.69 -0.82 -10.96
N ALA A 271 -16.83 -1.75 -11.38
CA ALA A 271 -15.45 -1.83 -10.90
C ALA A 271 -14.64 -0.57 -11.28
N LYS A 272 -14.76 -0.07 -12.53
CA LYS A 272 -14.16 1.20 -12.95
C LYS A 272 -14.67 2.38 -12.12
N ASN A 273 -15.99 2.47 -11.91
CA ASN A 273 -16.59 3.51 -11.07
C ASN A 273 -16.06 3.46 -9.63
N ASN A 274 -15.83 2.26 -9.11
CA ASN A 274 -15.24 2.05 -7.79
C ASN A 274 -13.78 2.51 -7.76
N LEU A 275 -12.96 2.22 -8.79
CA LEU A 275 -11.60 2.76 -8.90
C LEU A 275 -11.58 4.28 -8.92
N GLU A 276 -12.47 4.91 -9.69
CA GLU A 276 -12.61 6.38 -9.71
C GLU A 276 -13.06 6.94 -8.35
N SER A 277 -13.88 6.19 -7.61
CA SER A 277 -14.32 6.58 -6.26
C SER A 277 -13.18 6.56 -5.25
N LEU A 278 -12.25 5.61 -5.36
CA LEU A 278 -11.01 5.59 -4.56
C LEU A 278 -10.16 6.85 -4.81
N VAL A 279 -10.08 7.32 -6.07
CA VAL A 279 -9.35 8.57 -6.38
C VAL A 279 -10.05 9.78 -5.77
N ARG A 280 -11.39 9.85 -5.85
CA ARG A 280 -12.16 10.95 -5.21
C ARG A 280 -11.91 11.02 -3.71
N PHE A 281 -11.88 9.86 -3.05
CA PHE A 281 -11.53 9.79 -1.64
C PHE A 281 -10.11 10.28 -1.33
N THR A 282 -9.14 9.91 -2.17
CA THR A 282 -7.75 10.35 -2.00
C THR A 282 -7.61 11.87 -2.12
N ARG A 283 -8.50 12.55 -2.85
CA ARG A 283 -8.52 14.01 -2.99
C ARG A 283 -9.13 14.76 -1.81
N THR A 284 -9.98 14.13 -1.01
CA THR A 284 -10.56 14.80 0.14
C THR A 284 -9.50 14.93 1.23
N THR A 285 -8.82 16.08 1.26
CA THR A 285 -8.18 16.59 2.46
C THR A 285 -9.31 16.96 3.41
N ALA A 286 -9.39 16.31 4.58
CA ALA A 286 -10.40 16.61 5.60
C ALA A 286 -10.18 18.01 6.18
#